data_0082a5b9600c7b75b1c5021073d4a2ba
#
_entry.id   0082a5b9600c7b75b1c5021073d4a2ba
#
_cell.length_a   1.000
_cell.length_b   1.000
_cell.length_c   1.000
_cell.angle_alpha   90.00
_cell.angle_beta   90.00
_cell.angle_gamma   90.00
#
_symmetry.space_group_name_H-M   'P 1'
#
loop_
_entity.id
_entity.type
_entity.pdbx_description
1 polymer ?
#
loop_
_entity_poly.entity_id
_entity_poly.type
_entity_poly.pdbx_seq_one_letter_code
_entity_poly.pdbx_strand_id
1 'polypeptide(L)'
;MTNQKARIKAPTVADVARAASVSKAQAARALGGYGAVSEEVQTRVNQAAAALGYRPNEVARTMNTGRSNTIGVIVGDIENPHFGLALRGMADVARQAGFHLLLGNSDEKLQAEQDAVRVMLEKRVDGIIVAPSHSAREKNGHLLQVLEEGRALRLFDRAVIGLDVEAICCDFTAVAREATQQLLAAGHERIAYITSMELAGAYRDASDFGLTPVAQRVGGMMDAFAAAGRAYDTSLIQANASDDAQIARIVEALWQRAAPPTALIASDSLVAMSLLRAVAQRGLRIPQDVSFIMYDNFPWSEIVAPPLTVVAQPVYEMGREAARRLIADIRGEAAGPLPLFSAELVMRHSVAAPAQ
;
A
#
# COMPACT_ATOMS: atom_id res chain seq x y z
N MET A 1 -38.92 -13.17 33.13
CA MET A 1 -38.74 -11.77 33.60
C MET A 1 -37.69 -11.10 32.74
N THR A 2 -38.13 -10.44 31.69
CA THR A 2 -37.26 -9.77 30.69
C THR A 2 -36.89 -8.40 31.23
N ASN A 3 -35.64 -8.24 31.61
CA ASN A 3 -35.08 -6.99 32.14
C ASN A 3 -34.85 -6.01 30.97
N GLN A 4 -35.87 -5.23 30.64
CA GLN A 4 -35.83 -4.13 29.70
C GLN A 4 -35.08 -2.96 30.38
N LYS A 5 -33.72 -2.95 30.28
CA LYS A 5 -32.93 -1.76 30.65
C LYS A 5 -33.43 -0.59 29.81
N ALA A 6 -34.06 0.38 30.46
CA ALA A 6 -34.49 1.63 29.87
C ALA A 6 -33.28 2.23 29.12
N ARG A 7 -33.38 2.37 27.80
CA ARG A 7 -32.35 3.07 26.96
C ARG A 7 -32.29 4.51 27.48
N ILE A 8 -31.23 4.85 28.20
CA ILE A 8 -30.94 6.25 28.56
C ILE A 8 -30.89 7.03 27.27
N LYS A 9 -31.79 7.97 27.07
CA LYS A 9 -31.85 8.81 25.86
C LYS A 9 -30.58 9.63 25.80
N ALA A 10 -29.78 9.44 24.73
CA ALA A 10 -28.56 10.19 24.52
C ALA A 10 -28.86 11.70 24.49
N PRO A 11 -28.00 12.54 25.12
CA PRO A 11 -28.18 13.98 25.08
C PRO A 11 -28.24 14.48 23.63
N THR A 12 -29.03 15.51 23.37
CA THR A 12 -29.22 16.15 22.07
C THR A 12 -28.57 17.53 22.02
N VAL A 13 -28.41 18.10 20.82
CA VAL A 13 -27.96 19.50 20.63
C VAL A 13 -28.86 20.47 21.41
N ALA A 14 -30.17 20.18 21.53
CA ALA A 14 -31.10 21.01 22.28
C ALA A 14 -30.81 20.98 23.80
N ASP A 15 -30.36 19.83 24.33
CA ASP A 15 -29.99 19.72 25.74
C ASP A 15 -28.70 20.47 26.02
N VAL A 16 -27.70 20.40 25.10
CA VAL A 16 -26.46 21.19 25.19
C VAL A 16 -26.78 22.70 25.12
N ALA A 17 -27.64 23.12 24.20
CA ALA A 17 -28.03 24.51 24.04
C ALA A 17 -28.66 25.06 25.33
N ARG A 18 -29.55 24.27 25.97
CA ARG A 18 -30.19 24.62 27.26
C ARG A 18 -29.16 24.74 28.37
N ALA A 19 -28.25 23.76 28.49
CA ALA A 19 -27.20 23.77 29.52
C ALA A 19 -26.19 24.93 29.33
N ALA A 20 -25.87 25.29 28.08
CA ALA A 20 -24.98 26.40 27.77
C ALA A 20 -25.68 27.78 27.77
N SER A 21 -27.00 27.85 27.95
CA SER A 21 -27.81 29.07 27.87
C SER A 21 -27.64 29.82 26.54
N VAL A 22 -27.68 29.06 25.43
CA VAL A 22 -27.58 29.59 24.07
C VAL A 22 -28.73 29.08 23.17
N SER A 23 -28.93 29.67 22.01
CA SER A 23 -29.88 29.13 21.04
C SER A 23 -29.42 27.79 20.45
N LYS A 24 -30.37 26.94 20.02
CA LYS A 24 -30.05 25.66 19.38
C LYS A 24 -29.17 25.86 18.15
N ALA A 25 -29.39 26.98 17.42
CA ALA A 25 -28.59 27.34 16.23
C ALA A 25 -27.14 27.71 16.62
N GLN A 26 -26.92 28.42 17.71
CA GLN A 26 -25.59 28.74 18.22
C GLN A 26 -24.88 27.47 18.73
N ALA A 27 -25.56 26.62 19.48
CA ALA A 27 -24.99 25.34 19.93
C ALA A 27 -24.62 24.44 18.74
N ALA A 28 -25.47 24.33 17.73
CA ALA A 28 -25.20 23.57 16.52
C ALA A 28 -23.97 24.09 15.75
N ARG A 29 -23.83 25.41 15.60
CA ARG A 29 -22.67 26.04 14.95
C ARG A 29 -21.39 25.81 15.76
N ALA A 30 -21.43 26.02 17.08
CA ALA A 30 -20.28 25.80 17.95
C ALA A 30 -19.82 24.33 17.93
N LEU A 31 -20.74 23.37 18.07
CA LEU A 31 -20.45 21.94 18.05
C LEU A 31 -20.03 21.42 16.67
N GLY A 32 -20.53 22.03 15.61
CA GLY A 32 -20.25 21.64 14.22
C GLY A 32 -19.01 22.29 13.63
N GLY A 33 -18.44 23.31 14.28
CA GLY A 33 -17.28 24.06 13.77
C GLY A 33 -17.57 24.88 12.50
N TYR A 34 -18.83 25.30 12.27
CA TYR A 34 -19.22 26.08 11.12
C TYR A 34 -19.94 27.39 11.52
N GLY A 35 -19.71 28.43 10.74
CA GLY A 35 -20.29 29.76 11.00
C GLY A 35 -19.60 30.50 12.15
N ALA A 36 -19.87 31.82 12.27
CA ALA A 36 -19.30 32.68 13.29
C ALA A 36 -19.99 32.44 14.64
N VAL A 37 -19.19 32.14 15.64
CA VAL A 37 -19.60 32.01 17.06
C VAL A 37 -18.52 32.69 17.89
N SER A 38 -18.89 33.48 18.91
CA SER A 38 -17.89 34.10 19.80
C SER A 38 -17.17 33.02 20.64
N GLU A 39 -15.90 33.28 20.99
CA GLU A 39 -15.09 32.37 21.83
C GLU A 39 -15.77 32.04 23.15
N GLU A 40 -16.45 32.99 23.75
CA GLU A 40 -17.22 32.80 24.98
C GLU A 40 -18.35 31.77 24.80
N VAL A 41 -19.13 31.89 23.73
CA VAL A 41 -20.21 30.94 23.39
C VAL A 41 -19.61 29.57 23.05
N GLN A 42 -18.52 29.52 22.31
CA GLN A 42 -17.81 28.29 21.98
C GLN A 42 -17.38 27.54 23.24
N THR A 43 -16.77 28.24 24.19
CA THR A 43 -16.30 27.69 25.46
C THR A 43 -17.45 27.14 26.30
N ARG A 44 -18.54 27.91 26.49
CA ARG A 44 -19.72 27.47 27.22
C ARG A 44 -20.38 26.23 26.63
N VAL A 45 -20.51 26.21 25.28
CA VAL A 45 -21.10 25.06 24.56
C VAL A 45 -20.25 23.81 24.72
N ASN A 46 -18.92 23.93 24.62
CA ASN A 46 -18.01 22.81 24.77
C ASN A 46 -18.02 22.25 26.19
N GLN A 47 -18.06 23.12 27.22
CA GLN A 47 -18.18 22.71 28.61
C GLN A 47 -19.51 21.99 28.89
N ALA A 48 -20.63 22.53 28.41
CA ALA A 48 -21.93 21.91 28.53
C ALA A 48 -21.99 20.53 27.81
N ALA A 49 -21.44 20.42 26.65
CA ALA A 49 -21.36 19.18 25.89
C ALA A 49 -20.55 18.12 26.65
N ALA A 50 -19.40 18.49 27.22
CA ALA A 50 -18.57 17.60 28.02
C ALA A 50 -19.29 17.15 29.30
N ALA A 51 -19.94 18.07 30.01
CA ALA A 51 -20.68 17.76 31.25
C ALA A 51 -21.87 16.81 31.01
N LEU A 52 -22.54 16.94 29.85
CA LEU A 52 -23.66 16.06 29.47
C LEU A 52 -23.21 14.74 28.84
N GLY A 53 -21.90 14.55 28.54
CA GLY A 53 -21.43 13.42 27.74
C GLY A 53 -21.95 13.42 26.29
N TYR A 54 -22.31 14.63 25.77
CA TYR A 54 -22.82 14.77 24.45
C TYR A 54 -21.71 14.47 23.42
N ARG A 55 -21.99 13.60 22.47
CA ARG A 55 -21.12 13.33 21.31
C ARG A 55 -21.78 13.91 20.08
N PRO A 56 -21.08 14.80 19.32
CA PRO A 56 -21.60 15.28 18.06
C PRO A 56 -21.99 14.11 17.14
N ASN A 57 -23.14 14.24 16.48
CA ASN A 57 -23.54 13.27 15.48
C ASN A 57 -22.78 13.57 14.19
N GLU A 58 -21.80 12.72 13.89
CA GLU A 58 -20.95 12.83 12.68
C GLU A 58 -21.79 12.89 11.39
N VAL A 59 -22.89 12.12 11.31
CA VAL A 59 -23.80 12.14 10.16
C VAL A 59 -24.43 13.52 9.99
N ALA A 60 -24.90 14.11 11.10
CA ALA A 60 -25.49 15.46 11.06
C ALA A 60 -24.42 16.52 10.71
N ARG A 61 -23.18 16.36 11.18
CA ARG A 61 -22.06 17.24 10.82
C ARG A 61 -21.75 17.14 9.33
N THR A 62 -21.61 15.93 8.81
CA THR A 62 -21.36 15.67 7.37
C THR A 62 -22.44 16.25 6.49
N MET A 63 -23.72 16.14 6.91
CA MET A 63 -24.85 16.74 6.17
C MET A 63 -24.77 18.28 6.12
N ASN A 64 -24.29 18.93 7.18
CA ASN A 64 -24.22 20.38 7.29
C ASN A 64 -22.95 20.96 6.64
N THR A 65 -21.82 20.25 6.72
CA THR A 65 -20.51 20.72 6.23
C THR A 65 -20.16 20.19 4.86
N GLY A 66 -20.81 19.12 4.41
CA GLY A 66 -20.45 18.35 3.20
C GLY A 66 -19.17 17.54 3.35
N ARG A 67 -18.54 17.51 4.55
CA ARG A 67 -17.26 16.83 4.82
C ARG A 67 -17.41 15.79 5.92
N SER A 68 -16.88 14.59 5.68
CA SER A 68 -16.85 13.49 6.65
C SER A 68 -15.61 13.49 7.53
N ASN A 69 -14.56 14.22 7.13
CA ASN A 69 -13.20 14.12 7.67
C ASN A 69 -12.68 12.66 7.68
N THR A 70 -13.07 11.90 6.68
CA THR A 70 -12.67 10.49 6.51
C THR A 70 -12.03 10.31 5.14
N ILE A 71 -10.91 9.62 5.11
CA ILE A 71 -10.18 9.24 3.90
C ILE A 71 -10.34 7.74 3.71
N GLY A 72 -10.76 7.31 2.52
CA GLY A 72 -10.69 5.92 2.12
C GLY A 72 -9.26 5.53 1.75
N VAL A 73 -8.81 4.36 2.20
CA VAL A 73 -7.55 3.77 1.76
C VAL A 73 -7.83 2.35 1.33
N ILE A 74 -7.52 2.02 0.06
CA ILE A 74 -7.70 0.68 -0.50
C ILE A 74 -6.31 0.13 -0.81
N VAL A 75 -5.93 -0.94 -0.11
CA VAL A 75 -4.65 -1.62 -0.28
C VAL A 75 -4.81 -2.92 -1.05
N GLY A 76 -3.72 -3.38 -1.68
CA GLY A 76 -3.71 -4.62 -2.43
C GLY A 76 -3.85 -5.84 -1.54
N ASP A 77 -3.03 -5.93 -0.48
CA ASP A 77 -3.04 -7.05 0.46
C ASP A 77 -2.65 -6.57 1.86
N ILE A 78 -3.60 -6.67 2.80
CA ILE A 78 -3.38 -6.26 4.20
C ILE A 78 -2.38 -7.17 4.94
N GLU A 79 -2.16 -8.41 4.48
CA GLU A 79 -1.18 -9.32 5.06
C GLU A 79 0.25 -8.94 4.68
N ASN A 80 0.42 -8.20 3.56
CA ASN A 80 1.73 -7.71 3.15
C ASN A 80 2.17 -6.54 4.04
N PRO A 81 3.28 -6.70 4.82
CA PRO A 81 3.79 -5.65 5.70
C PRO A 81 4.09 -4.31 5.01
N HIS A 82 4.34 -4.31 3.69
CA HIS A 82 4.47 -3.12 2.86
C HIS A 82 3.27 -2.18 3.04
N PHE A 83 2.05 -2.69 2.85
CA PHE A 83 0.85 -1.87 3.01
C PHE A 83 0.60 -1.47 4.46
N GLY A 84 0.97 -2.31 5.43
CA GLY A 84 0.89 -1.96 6.86
C GLY A 84 1.77 -0.75 7.21
N LEU A 85 3.00 -0.71 6.68
CA LEU A 85 3.92 0.41 6.91
C LEU A 85 3.47 1.69 6.18
N ALA A 86 2.94 1.57 4.95
CA ALA A 86 2.33 2.69 4.23
C ALA A 86 1.14 3.28 4.99
N LEU A 87 0.23 2.41 5.45
CA LEU A 87 -0.94 2.79 6.27
C LEU A 87 -0.53 3.51 7.55
N ARG A 88 0.57 3.11 8.20
CA ARG A 88 1.10 3.81 9.37
C ARG A 88 1.47 5.24 9.02
N GLY A 89 2.19 5.46 7.90
CA GLY A 89 2.55 6.79 7.41
C GLY A 89 1.30 7.65 7.10
N MET A 90 0.33 7.06 6.39
CA MET A 90 -0.95 7.70 6.08
C MET A 90 -1.73 8.09 7.33
N ALA A 91 -1.81 7.18 8.32
CA ALA A 91 -2.56 7.40 9.56
C ALA A 91 -1.95 8.51 10.42
N ASP A 92 -0.62 8.61 10.47
CA ASP A 92 0.05 9.66 11.26
C ASP A 92 -0.24 11.06 10.69
N VAL A 93 -0.22 11.22 9.36
CA VAL A 93 -0.57 12.48 8.69
C VAL A 93 -2.07 12.78 8.81
N ALA A 94 -2.93 11.80 8.54
CA ALA A 94 -4.38 11.95 8.64
C ALA A 94 -4.79 12.42 10.05
N ARG A 95 -4.27 11.78 11.10
CA ARG A 95 -4.53 12.14 12.49
C ARG A 95 -4.11 13.58 12.81
N GLN A 96 -2.93 14.01 12.36
CA GLN A 96 -2.44 15.38 12.58
C GLN A 96 -3.33 16.41 11.87
N ALA A 97 -3.89 16.05 10.73
CA ALA A 97 -4.78 16.91 9.94
C ALA A 97 -6.26 16.84 10.37
N GLY A 98 -6.62 16.00 11.35
CA GLY A 98 -7.99 15.82 11.85
C GLY A 98 -8.85 14.90 10.98
N PHE A 99 -8.23 14.00 10.20
CA PHE A 99 -8.91 12.99 9.40
C PHE A 99 -8.82 11.60 10.03
N HIS A 100 -9.80 10.76 9.71
CA HIS A 100 -9.84 9.33 10.03
C HIS A 100 -9.61 8.51 8.76
N LEU A 101 -9.09 7.29 8.90
CA LEU A 101 -8.95 6.36 7.78
C LEU A 101 -10.05 5.30 7.82
N LEU A 102 -10.62 5.02 6.64
CA LEU A 102 -11.47 3.86 6.38
C LEU A 102 -10.71 2.93 5.45
N LEU A 103 -10.38 1.72 5.93
CA LEU A 103 -9.57 0.76 5.19
C LEU A 103 -10.43 -0.19 4.38
N GLY A 104 -10.06 -0.40 3.12
CA GLY A 104 -10.50 -1.47 2.24
C GLY A 104 -9.32 -2.35 1.84
N ASN A 105 -9.56 -3.65 1.66
CA ASN A 105 -8.59 -4.61 1.15
C ASN A 105 -9.11 -5.22 -0.15
N SER A 106 -8.31 -5.23 -1.21
CA SER A 106 -8.72 -5.75 -2.52
C SER A 106 -8.28 -7.20 -2.78
N ASP A 107 -7.37 -7.75 -1.97
CA ASP A 107 -6.69 -9.04 -2.23
C ASP A 107 -6.13 -9.12 -3.65
N GLU A 108 -5.64 -8.00 -4.19
CA GLU A 108 -5.16 -7.84 -5.57
C GLU A 108 -6.23 -8.19 -6.63
N LYS A 109 -7.52 -8.19 -6.25
CA LYS A 109 -8.65 -8.56 -7.12
C LYS A 109 -9.43 -7.33 -7.54
N LEU A 110 -9.58 -7.14 -8.84
CA LEU A 110 -10.29 -6.00 -9.42
C LEU A 110 -11.73 -5.86 -8.89
N GLN A 111 -12.47 -6.97 -8.75
CA GLN A 111 -13.85 -6.92 -8.27
C GLN A 111 -13.93 -6.42 -6.81
N ALA A 112 -13.01 -6.88 -5.95
CA ALA A 112 -12.97 -6.46 -4.56
C ALA A 112 -12.57 -4.97 -4.43
N GLU A 113 -11.66 -4.49 -5.29
CA GLU A 113 -11.32 -3.08 -5.37
C GLU A 113 -12.53 -2.22 -5.78
N GLN A 114 -13.27 -2.62 -6.82
CA GLN A 114 -14.49 -1.96 -7.26
C GLN A 114 -15.55 -1.89 -6.15
N ASP A 115 -15.76 -3.00 -5.44
CA ASP A 115 -16.68 -3.04 -4.29
C ASP A 115 -16.21 -2.14 -3.15
N ALA A 116 -14.91 -2.10 -2.86
CA ALA A 116 -14.34 -1.21 -1.85
C ALA A 116 -14.54 0.26 -2.23
N VAL A 117 -14.27 0.66 -3.47
CA VAL A 117 -14.52 2.03 -3.95
C VAL A 117 -15.99 2.39 -3.80
N ARG A 118 -16.91 1.52 -4.23
CA ARG A 118 -18.35 1.75 -4.08
C ARG A 118 -18.74 2.00 -2.61
N VAL A 119 -18.24 1.17 -1.68
CA VAL A 119 -18.48 1.34 -0.25
C VAL A 119 -17.92 2.68 0.26
N MET A 120 -16.71 3.08 -0.18
CA MET A 120 -16.11 4.38 0.20
C MET A 120 -16.99 5.54 -0.25
N LEU A 121 -17.52 5.53 -1.48
CA LEU A 121 -18.43 6.53 -2.02
C LEU A 121 -19.75 6.56 -1.24
N GLU A 122 -20.37 5.41 -0.96
CA GLU A 122 -21.57 5.30 -0.11
C GLU A 122 -21.35 5.86 1.30
N LYS A 123 -20.16 5.66 1.88
CA LYS A 123 -19.76 6.23 3.18
C LYS A 123 -19.38 7.71 3.09
N ARG A 124 -19.38 8.31 1.89
CA ARG A 124 -19.06 9.70 1.63
C ARG A 124 -17.69 10.13 2.16
N VAL A 125 -16.68 9.29 1.95
CA VAL A 125 -15.30 9.69 2.26
C VAL A 125 -14.93 10.94 1.46
N ASP A 126 -14.08 11.81 2.00
CA ASP A 126 -13.70 13.07 1.37
C ASP A 126 -12.71 12.86 0.21
N GLY A 127 -11.99 11.75 0.23
CA GLY A 127 -11.07 11.34 -0.84
C GLY A 127 -10.62 9.89 -0.64
N ILE A 128 -9.96 9.33 -1.66
CA ILE A 128 -9.52 7.94 -1.68
C ILE A 128 -8.05 7.86 -2.09
N ILE A 129 -7.27 7.06 -1.35
CA ILE A 129 -5.95 6.55 -1.77
C ILE A 129 -6.16 5.08 -2.14
N VAL A 130 -5.71 4.68 -3.32
CA VAL A 130 -5.85 3.30 -3.78
C VAL A 130 -4.55 2.77 -4.36
N ALA A 131 -4.19 1.52 -4.02
CA ALA A 131 -3.18 0.74 -4.73
C ALA A 131 -3.92 -0.07 -5.80
N PRO A 132 -3.88 0.34 -7.10
CA PRO A 132 -4.70 -0.28 -8.13
C PRO A 132 -4.31 -1.74 -8.35
N SER A 133 -5.28 -2.64 -8.39
CA SER A 133 -5.06 -4.06 -8.71
C SER A 133 -4.74 -4.28 -10.19
N HIS A 134 -5.00 -3.28 -11.04
CA HIS A 134 -4.73 -3.37 -12.47
C HIS A 134 -4.29 -2.02 -13.05
N SER A 135 -3.29 -2.03 -13.96
CA SER A 135 -2.78 -0.80 -14.57
C SER A 135 -3.50 -0.36 -15.85
N ALA A 136 -4.34 -1.20 -16.47
CA ALA A 136 -5.05 -0.86 -17.70
C ALA A 136 -6.27 0.03 -17.42
N ARG A 137 -6.38 1.15 -18.18
CA ARG A 137 -7.43 2.17 -17.99
C ARG A 137 -8.85 1.61 -18.08
N GLU A 138 -9.10 0.73 -19.04
CA GLU A 138 -10.42 0.15 -19.31
C GLU A 138 -10.96 -0.70 -18.15
N LYS A 139 -10.08 -1.14 -17.25
CA LYS A 139 -10.46 -1.88 -16.04
C LYS A 139 -10.69 -0.98 -14.83
N ASN A 140 -10.31 0.29 -14.91
CA ASN A 140 -10.32 1.25 -13.82
C ASN A 140 -11.45 2.31 -13.91
N GLY A 141 -12.61 1.95 -14.49
CA GLY A 141 -13.78 2.84 -14.58
C GLY A 141 -14.31 3.30 -13.22
N HIS A 142 -14.18 2.47 -12.19
CA HIS A 142 -14.55 2.81 -10.81
C HIS A 142 -13.69 3.94 -10.22
N LEU A 143 -12.43 4.08 -10.64
CA LEU A 143 -11.58 5.20 -10.23
C LEU A 143 -11.99 6.50 -10.94
N LEU A 144 -12.43 6.41 -12.20
CA LEU A 144 -13.00 7.57 -12.89
C LEU A 144 -14.27 8.07 -12.20
N GLN A 145 -15.13 7.15 -11.72
CA GLN A 145 -16.32 7.52 -10.95
C GLN A 145 -15.98 8.34 -9.69
N VAL A 146 -14.90 8.04 -8.99
CA VAL A 146 -14.45 8.83 -7.82
C VAL A 146 -14.24 10.29 -8.20
N LEU A 147 -13.59 10.54 -9.35
CA LEU A 147 -13.33 11.88 -9.88
C LEU A 147 -14.62 12.56 -10.36
N GLU A 148 -15.50 11.82 -11.04
CA GLU A 148 -16.81 12.31 -11.52
C GLU A 148 -17.71 12.75 -10.35
N GLU A 149 -17.62 12.08 -9.20
CA GLU A 149 -18.30 12.48 -7.97
C GLU A 149 -17.62 13.66 -7.24
N GLY A 150 -16.56 14.22 -7.83
CA GLY A 150 -15.80 15.36 -7.27
C GLY A 150 -15.00 15.02 -6.01
N ARG A 151 -14.62 13.76 -5.83
CA ARG A 151 -13.78 13.31 -4.71
C ARG A 151 -12.31 13.33 -5.10
N ALA A 152 -11.46 13.68 -4.14
CA ALA A 152 -10.02 13.60 -4.31
C ALA A 152 -9.56 12.15 -4.46
N LEU A 153 -8.64 11.89 -5.39
CA LEU A 153 -8.09 10.57 -5.65
C LEU A 153 -6.57 10.64 -5.78
N ARG A 154 -5.87 9.72 -5.13
CA ARG A 154 -4.43 9.47 -5.30
C ARG A 154 -4.17 7.99 -5.49
N LEU A 155 -3.23 7.67 -6.38
CA LEU A 155 -2.76 6.30 -6.56
C LEU A 155 -1.54 6.07 -5.66
N PHE A 156 -1.37 4.85 -5.19
CA PHE A 156 -0.27 4.42 -4.35
C PHE A 156 0.40 3.18 -4.94
N ASP A 157 1.73 3.11 -4.88
CA ASP A 157 2.56 1.98 -5.33
C ASP A 157 2.53 1.73 -6.84
N ARG A 158 1.40 1.95 -7.51
CA ARG A 158 1.19 1.67 -8.94
C ARG A 158 0.44 2.81 -9.63
N ALA A 159 0.72 2.99 -10.92
CA ALA A 159 -0.01 3.94 -11.76
C ALA A 159 -1.01 3.22 -12.67
N VAL A 160 -1.99 3.97 -13.17
CA VAL A 160 -2.96 3.50 -14.18
C VAL A 160 -2.68 4.19 -15.51
N ILE A 161 -2.55 3.43 -16.58
CA ILE A 161 -2.25 3.93 -17.93
C ILE A 161 -3.35 4.89 -18.38
N GLY A 162 -2.96 6.11 -18.77
CA GLY A 162 -3.90 7.10 -19.31
C GLY A 162 -4.90 7.67 -18.30
N LEU A 163 -4.73 7.44 -17.00
CA LEU A 163 -5.46 8.12 -15.93
C LEU A 163 -4.60 9.28 -15.42
N ASP A 164 -5.09 10.53 -15.59
CA ASP A 164 -4.40 11.73 -15.12
C ASP A 164 -4.61 11.92 -13.61
N VAL A 165 -4.06 10.98 -12.84
CA VAL A 165 -4.05 10.99 -11.37
C VAL A 165 -2.62 10.69 -10.92
N GLU A 166 -2.11 11.54 -10.04
CA GLU A 166 -0.75 11.39 -9.53
C GLU A 166 -0.63 10.11 -8.69
N ALA A 167 0.41 9.32 -9.01
CA ALA A 167 0.72 8.08 -8.31
C ALA A 167 1.98 8.27 -7.45
N ILE A 168 1.89 7.94 -6.19
CA ILE A 168 3.02 7.90 -5.26
C ILE A 168 3.70 6.54 -5.39
N CYS A 169 4.75 6.50 -6.22
CA CYS A 169 5.49 5.28 -6.57
C CYS A 169 6.97 5.42 -6.19
N CYS A 170 7.64 4.28 -6.00
CA CYS A 170 9.09 4.19 -5.92
C CYS A 170 9.66 3.81 -7.28
N ASP A 171 10.82 4.38 -7.67
CA ASP A 171 11.55 3.92 -8.85
C ASP A 171 12.49 2.77 -8.47
N PHE A 172 12.30 1.65 -9.14
CA PHE A 172 13.07 0.43 -8.89
C PHE A 172 14.09 0.11 -9.99
N THR A 173 14.06 0.77 -11.14
CA THR A 173 14.86 0.38 -12.30
C THR A 173 16.36 0.37 -12.00
N ALA A 174 16.85 1.44 -11.38
CA ALA A 174 18.27 1.58 -11.07
C ALA A 174 18.74 0.55 -10.02
N VAL A 175 17.99 0.39 -8.92
CA VAL A 175 18.35 -0.53 -7.84
C VAL A 175 18.19 -2.00 -8.24
N ALA A 176 17.21 -2.33 -9.08
CA ALA A 176 17.06 -3.67 -9.64
C ALA A 176 18.24 -4.07 -10.53
N ARG A 177 18.72 -3.11 -11.35
CA ARG A 177 19.94 -3.27 -12.12
C ARG A 177 21.14 -3.48 -11.20
N GLU A 178 21.30 -2.67 -10.15
CA GLU A 178 22.37 -2.78 -9.17
C GLU A 178 22.36 -4.15 -8.47
N ALA A 179 21.21 -4.57 -7.92
CA ALA A 179 21.06 -5.86 -7.25
C ALA A 179 21.44 -7.04 -8.17
N THR A 180 21.05 -6.97 -9.45
CA THR A 180 21.39 -7.98 -10.43
C THR A 180 22.88 -7.94 -10.78
N GLN A 181 23.48 -6.75 -10.90
CA GLN A 181 24.92 -6.61 -11.11
C GLN A 181 25.74 -7.23 -9.98
N GLN A 182 25.30 -7.11 -8.72
CA GLN A 182 25.96 -7.78 -7.59
C GLN A 182 25.92 -9.30 -7.74
N LEU A 183 24.81 -9.87 -8.16
CA LEU A 183 24.70 -11.32 -8.42
C LEU A 183 25.60 -11.75 -9.61
N LEU A 184 25.61 -10.99 -10.71
CA LEU A 184 26.45 -11.26 -11.86
C LEU A 184 27.94 -11.17 -11.49
N ALA A 185 28.34 -10.16 -10.69
CA ALA A 185 29.71 -9.96 -10.22
C ALA A 185 30.15 -11.12 -9.27
N ALA A 186 29.22 -11.69 -8.51
CA ALA A 186 29.47 -12.90 -7.71
C ALA A 186 29.59 -14.18 -8.55
N GLY A 187 29.27 -14.14 -9.85
CA GLY A 187 29.37 -15.27 -10.78
C GLY A 187 28.03 -15.97 -11.09
N HIS A 188 26.92 -15.45 -10.62
CA HIS A 188 25.61 -16.02 -10.96
C HIS A 188 25.20 -15.69 -12.40
N GLU A 189 24.79 -16.69 -13.16
CA GLU A 189 24.24 -16.54 -14.51
C GLU A 189 22.78 -16.97 -14.59
N ARG A 190 22.36 -17.84 -13.70
CA ARG A 190 20.99 -18.36 -13.60
C ARG A 190 20.32 -17.79 -12.35
N ILE A 191 19.62 -16.68 -12.55
CA ILE A 191 18.94 -15.90 -11.50
C ILE A 191 17.44 -16.05 -11.73
N ALA A 192 16.71 -16.68 -10.81
CA ALA A 192 15.26 -16.74 -10.92
C ALA A 192 14.60 -15.57 -10.20
N TYR A 193 13.64 -14.93 -10.85
CA TYR A 193 12.79 -13.90 -10.28
C TYR A 193 11.39 -14.47 -10.01
N ILE A 194 10.91 -14.40 -8.77
CA ILE A 194 9.64 -14.99 -8.37
C ILE A 194 8.70 -13.91 -7.86
N THR A 195 7.46 -13.88 -8.38
CA THR A 195 6.44 -12.88 -8.05
C THR A 195 5.04 -13.48 -7.93
N SER A 196 4.25 -12.93 -7.01
CA SER A 196 2.83 -13.26 -6.86
C SER A 196 1.94 -12.69 -7.96
N MET A 197 2.45 -11.74 -8.78
CA MET A 197 1.67 -11.16 -9.85
C MET A 197 1.13 -12.22 -10.82
N GLU A 198 -0.14 -12.07 -11.19
CA GLU A 198 -0.78 -12.96 -12.13
C GLU A 198 -0.28 -12.70 -13.56
N LEU A 199 0.03 -13.79 -14.26
CA LEU A 199 0.40 -13.78 -15.66
C LEU A 199 -0.30 -14.93 -16.40
N ALA A 200 -1.00 -14.59 -17.48
CA ALA A 200 -1.67 -15.57 -18.34
C ALA A 200 -0.66 -16.18 -19.34
N GLY A 201 0.16 -17.12 -18.88
CA GLY A 201 1.15 -17.81 -19.69
C GLY A 201 2.60 -17.48 -19.32
N ALA A 202 3.53 -17.76 -20.22
CA ALA A 202 4.95 -17.46 -20.00
C ALA A 202 5.24 -15.96 -20.18
N TYR A 203 6.16 -15.44 -19.40
CA TYR A 203 6.64 -14.07 -19.52
C TYR A 203 7.26 -13.84 -20.91
N ARG A 204 6.93 -12.72 -21.54
CA ARG A 204 7.42 -12.31 -22.86
C ARG A 204 8.29 -11.05 -22.76
N ASP A 205 7.75 -10.01 -22.12
CA ASP A 205 8.43 -8.72 -21.91
C ASP A 205 7.81 -7.93 -20.74
N ALA A 206 8.42 -6.78 -20.41
CA ALA A 206 8.00 -5.97 -19.26
C ALA A 206 6.54 -5.48 -19.32
N SER A 207 5.93 -5.39 -20.52
CA SER A 207 4.54 -4.97 -20.68
C SER A 207 3.54 -5.95 -20.07
N ASP A 208 3.93 -7.22 -19.92
CA ASP A 208 3.11 -8.25 -19.27
C ASP A 208 2.77 -7.89 -17.81
N PHE A 209 3.61 -7.09 -17.15
CA PHE A 209 3.40 -6.62 -15.77
C PHE A 209 2.83 -5.20 -15.67
N GLY A 210 2.53 -4.54 -16.79
CA GLY A 210 1.93 -3.20 -16.81
C GLY A 210 2.80 -2.12 -16.16
N LEU A 211 2.17 -1.09 -15.57
CA LEU A 211 2.86 -0.02 -14.84
C LEU A 211 3.00 -0.37 -13.34
N THR A 212 3.79 -1.38 -13.04
CA THR A 212 3.95 -1.89 -11.68
C THR A 212 5.42 -1.87 -11.25
N PRO A 213 5.68 -1.94 -9.94
CA PRO A 213 7.03 -2.16 -9.42
C PRO A 213 7.70 -3.41 -10.02
N VAL A 214 6.95 -4.47 -10.27
CA VAL A 214 7.48 -5.72 -10.84
C VAL A 214 8.02 -5.49 -12.25
N ALA A 215 7.32 -4.71 -13.09
CA ALA A 215 7.82 -4.37 -14.44
C ALA A 215 9.18 -3.65 -14.38
N GLN A 216 9.34 -2.68 -13.47
CA GLN A 216 10.60 -1.95 -13.28
C GLN A 216 11.72 -2.86 -12.74
N ARG A 217 11.40 -3.76 -11.79
CA ARG A 217 12.34 -4.71 -11.20
C ARG A 217 12.87 -5.68 -12.25
N VAL A 218 11.97 -6.25 -13.04
CA VAL A 218 12.34 -7.15 -14.14
C VAL A 218 13.08 -6.39 -15.25
N GLY A 219 12.63 -5.18 -15.61
CA GLY A 219 13.31 -4.33 -16.59
C GLY A 219 14.76 -4.03 -16.18
N GLY A 220 14.97 -3.57 -14.93
CA GLY A 220 16.31 -3.32 -14.41
C GLY A 220 17.20 -4.58 -14.36
N MET A 221 16.61 -5.73 -14.07
CA MET A 221 17.34 -7.01 -14.15
C MET A 221 17.78 -7.33 -15.59
N MET A 222 16.88 -7.15 -16.58
CA MET A 222 17.21 -7.34 -17.99
C MET A 222 18.32 -6.39 -18.46
N ASP A 223 18.26 -5.13 -18.02
CA ASP A 223 19.29 -4.12 -18.33
C ASP A 223 20.66 -4.53 -17.78
N ALA A 224 20.72 -5.14 -16.59
CA ALA A 224 21.97 -5.64 -16.02
C ALA A 224 22.57 -6.77 -16.86
N PHE A 225 21.76 -7.74 -17.31
CA PHE A 225 22.20 -8.82 -18.20
C PHE A 225 22.68 -8.29 -19.56
N ALA A 226 21.93 -7.37 -20.17
CA ALA A 226 22.30 -6.74 -21.43
C ALA A 226 23.62 -5.96 -21.31
N ALA A 227 23.81 -5.19 -20.24
CA ALA A 227 25.06 -4.45 -19.98
C ALA A 227 26.26 -5.38 -19.76
N ALA A 228 26.05 -6.59 -19.25
CA ALA A 228 27.08 -7.62 -19.11
C ALA A 228 27.32 -8.42 -20.42
N GLY A 229 26.61 -8.10 -21.52
CA GLY A 229 26.70 -8.84 -22.79
C GLY A 229 26.15 -10.27 -22.69
N ARG A 230 25.22 -10.53 -21.77
CA ARG A 230 24.65 -11.85 -21.49
C ARG A 230 23.18 -11.90 -21.85
N ALA A 231 22.74 -13.01 -22.44
CA ALA A 231 21.33 -13.29 -22.62
C ALA A 231 20.71 -13.81 -21.30
N TYR A 232 19.50 -13.35 -20.97
CA TYR A 232 18.75 -13.85 -19.82
C TYR A 232 17.75 -14.93 -20.28
N ASP A 233 17.70 -16.04 -19.54
CA ASP A 233 16.67 -17.07 -19.73
C ASP A 233 15.36 -16.61 -19.08
N THR A 234 14.44 -16.08 -19.89
CA THR A 234 13.13 -15.55 -19.43
C THR A 234 12.26 -16.61 -18.77
N SER A 235 12.51 -17.90 -18.98
CA SER A 235 11.83 -18.97 -18.29
C SER A 235 12.16 -19.06 -16.80
N LEU A 236 13.13 -18.27 -16.32
CA LEU A 236 13.44 -18.10 -14.90
C LEU A 236 12.60 -16.99 -14.22
N ILE A 237 11.76 -16.26 -14.98
CA ILE A 237 10.74 -15.39 -14.39
C ILE A 237 9.52 -16.26 -14.07
N GLN A 238 9.21 -16.37 -12.80
CA GLN A 238 8.12 -17.18 -12.28
C GLN A 238 7.04 -16.27 -11.69
N ALA A 239 5.92 -16.17 -12.37
CA ALA A 239 4.72 -15.46 -11.93
C ALA A 239 3.74 -16.40 -11.21
N ASN A 240 2.60 -15.87 -10.78
CA ASN A 240 1.54 -16.63 -10.11
C ASN A 240 1.95 -17.31 -8.80
N ALA A 241 2.98 -16.80 -8.13
CA ALA A 241 3.48 -17.33 -6.86
C ALA A 241 2.65 -16.80 -5.66
N SER A 242 1.34 -17.12 -5.63
CA SER A 242 0.35 -16.51 -4.73
C SER A 242 0.24 -17.20 -3.37
N ASP A 243 0.71 -18.45 -3.25
CA ASP A 243 0.63 -19.22 -2.01
C ASP A 243 1.80 -20.19 -1.83
N ASP A 244 1.96 -20.74 -0.62
CA ASP A 244 3.02 -21.69 -0.27
C ASP A 244 3.05 -22.91 -1.19
N ALA A 245 1.90 -23.43 -1.60
CA ALA A 245 1.82 -24.64 -2.43
C ALA A 245 2.28 -24.36 -3.86
N GLN A 246 1.93 -23.20 -4.40
CA GLN A 246 2.41 -22.78 -5.73
C GLN A 246 3.91 -22.51 -5.70
N ILE A 247 4.40 -21.80 -4.69
CA ILE A 247 5.83 -21.52 -4.53
C ILE A 247 6.63 -22.80 -4.38
N ALA A 248 6.14 -23.77 -3.61
CA ALA A 248 6.79 -25.08 -3.49
C ALA A 248 6.87 -25.81 -4.85
N ARG A 249 5.81 -25.76 -5.68
CA ARG A 249 5.83 -26.32 -7.03
C ARG A 249 6.80 -25.59 -7.96
N ILE A 250 6.87 -24.27 -7.88
CA ILE A 250 7.81 -23.44 -8.65
C ILE A 250 9.25 -23.84 -8.27
N VAL A 251 9.56 -23.91 -6.99
CA VAL A 251 10.89 -24.31 -6.51
C VAL A 251 11.21 -25.73 -6.97
N GLU A 252 10.27 -26.67 -6.86
CA GLU A 252 10.46 -28.04 -7.35
C GLU A 252 10.78 -28.06 -8.84
N ALA A 253 10.00 -27.38 -9.67
CA ALA A 253 10.22 -27.30 -11.12
C ALA A 253 11.56 -26.64 -11.49
N LEU A 254 11.96 -25.59 -10.79
CA LEU A 254 13.25 -24.92 -10.99
C LEU A 254 14.43 -25.84 -10.71
N TRP A 255 14.37 -26.65 -9.66
CA TRP A 255 15.46 -27.59 -9.30
C TRP A 255 15.43 -28.90 -10.06
N GLN A 256 14.37 -29.24 -10.79
CA GLN A 256 14.33 -30.35 -11.75
C GLN A 256 14.96 -29.99 -13.11
N ARG A 257 15.33 -28.75 -13.37
CA ARG A 257 16.01 -28.33 -14.59
C ARG A 257 17.42 -28.95 -14.66
N ALA A 258 17.91 -29.21 -15.86
CA ALA A 258 19.30 -29.67 -16.08
C ALA A 258 20.33 -28.66 -15.51
N ALA A 259 19.97 -27.36 -15.50
CA ALA A 259 20.77 -26.29 -14.91
C ALA A 259 19.86 -25.43 -14.02
N PRO A 260 19.73 -25.75 -12.70
CA PRO A 260 18.88 -25.00 -11.78
C PRO A 260 19.41 -23.58 -11.53
N PRO A 261 18.57 -22.66 -11.04
CA PRO A 261 19.03 -21.33 -10.67
C PRO A 261 20.01 -21.41 -9.50
N THR A 262 21.00 -20.51 -9.52
CA THR A 262 21.98 -20.37 -8.43
C THR A 262 21.69 -19.16 -7.53
N ALA A 263 20.74 -18.31 -7.95
CA ALA A 263 20.25 -17.20 -7.15
C ALA A 263 18.74 -17.02 -7.35
N LEU A 264 18.07 -16.58 -6.29
CA LEU A 264 16.65 -16.26 -6.24
C LEU A 264 16.46 -14.79 -5.90
N ILE A 265 15.52 -14.13 -6.59
CA ILE A 265 15.03 -12.81 -6.25
C ILE A 265 13.53 -12.91 -5.95
N ALA A 266 13.12 -12.58 -4.74
CA ALA A 266 11.73 -12.54 -4.32
C ALA A 266 11.15 -11.14 -4.53
N SER A 267 9.97 -11.03 -5.14
CA SER A 267 9.32 -9.76 -5.45
C SER A 267 8.86 -8.96 -4.23
N ASP A 268 8.66 -9.62 -3.11
CA ASP A 268 8.13 -9.03 -1.89
C ASP A 268 8.36 -9.93 -0.67
N SER A 269 7.96 -9.43 0.49
CA SER A 269 8.14 -10.10 1.79
C SER A 269 7.38 -11.42 1.91
N LEU A 270 6.17 -11.53 1.38
CA LEU A 270 5.35 -12.76 1.49
C LEU A 270 5.92 -13.87 0.61
N VAL A 271 6.25 -13.52 -0.65
CA VAL A 271 6.94 -14.44 -1.57
C VAL A 271 8.27 -14.89 -0.97
N ALA A 272 9.03 -13.98 -0.36
CA ALA A 272 10.31 -14.30 0.26
C ALA A 272 10.17 -15.32 1.40
N MET A 273 9.21 -15.13 2.32
CA MET A 273 8.99 -16.08 3.42
C MET A 273 8.62 -17.47 2.92
N SER A 274 7.77 -17.57 1.93
CA SER A 274 7.35 -18.83 1.34
C SER A 274 8.49 -19.50 0.56
N LEU A 275 9.31 -18.72 -0.16
CA LEU A 275 10.52 -19.24 -0.83
C LEU A 275 11.55 -19.76 0.16
N LEU A 276 11.82 -19.02 1.25
CA LEU A 276 12.74 -19.48 2.31
C LEU A 276 12.29 -20.82 2.90
N ARG A 277 10.98 -20.97 3.12
CA ARG A 277 10.39 -22.23 3.60
C ARG A 277 10.60 -23.36 2.59
N ALA A 278 10.31 -23.11 1.31
CA ALA A 278 10.46 -24.12 0.25
C ALA A 278 11.93 -24.51 0.03
N VAL A 279 12.85 -23.54 0.06
CA VAL A 279 14.31 -23.76 -0.04
C VAL A 279 14.81 -24.62 1.14
N ALA A 280 14.38 -24.28 2.37
CA ALA A 280 14.74 -25.05 3.56
C ALA A 280 14.19 -26.47 3.54
N GLN A 281 12.96 -26.69 3.09
CA GLN A 281 12.34 -28.01 2.95
C GLN A 281 13.09 -28.91 1.96
N ARG A 282 13.74 -28.32 0.95
CA ARG A 282 14.63 -29.06 0.03
C ARG A 282 16.02 -29.31 0.60
N GLY A 283 16.33 -28.81 1.78
CA GLY A 283 17.66 -28.92 2.38
C GLY A 283 18.71 -28.00 1.73
N LEU A 284 18.30 -27.01 0.95
CA LEU A 284 19.20 -26.03 0.33
C LEU A 284 19.60 -24.96 1.34
N ARG A 285 20.86 -24.57 1.32
CA ARG A 285 21.45 -23.59 2.24
C ARG A 285 21.65 -22.26 1.51
N ILE A 286 21.30 -21.19 2.20
CA ILE A 286 21.57 -19.83 1.76
C ILE A 286 22.79 -19.31 2.55
N PRO A 287 23.83 -18.76 1.91
CA PRO A 287 24.01 -18.59 0.47
C PRO A 287 24.74 -19.73 -0.24
N GLN A 288 25.09 -20.83 0.45
CA GLN A 288 26.04 -21.86 -0.01
C GLN A 288 25.54 -22.60 -1.26
N ASP A 289 24.25 -22.94 -1.31
CA ASP A 289 23.64 -23.69 -2.40
C ASP A 289 22.85 -22.78 -3.33
N VAL A 290 22.31 -21.65 -2.80
CA VAL A 290 21.57 -20.65 -3.55
C VAL A 290 21.68 -19.27 -2.89
N SER A 291 22.04 -18.24 -3.65
CA SER A 291 22.00 -16.85 -3.20
C SER A 291 20.57 -16.34 -3.18
N PHE A 292 20.27 -15.39 -2.28
CA PHE A 292 18.93 -14.88 -2.08
C PHE A 292 18.91 -13.35 -1.93
N ILE A 293 18.07 -12.68 -2.72
CA ILE A 293 17.73 -11.26 -2.57
C ILE A 293 16.21 -11.15 -2.47
N MET A 294 15.71 -10.24 -1.62
CA MET A 294 14.29 -9.90 -1.58
C MET A 294 14.07 -8.41 -1.69
N TYR A 295 12.92 -8.05 -2.22
CA TYR A 295 12.39 -6.69 -2.07
C TYR A 295 11.71 -6.57 -0.71
N ASP A 296 11.76 -5.34 -0.17
CA ASP A 296 11.35 -4.91 1.15
C ASP A 296 12.35 -5.25 2.29
N ASN A 297 12.51 -4.29 3.19
CA ASN A 297 13.38 -4.40 4.35
C ASN A 297 12.54 -4.39 5.64
N PHE A 298 12.21 -5.59 6.13
CA PHE A 298 11.50 -5.75 7.39
C PHE A 298 12.40 -6.37 8.47
N PRO A 299 12.15 -6.11 9.77
CA PRO A 299 13.01 -6.56 10.86
C PRO A 299 13.33 -8.07 10.83
N TRP A 300 12.40 -8.90 10.37
CA TRP A 300 12.62 -10.33 10.27
C TRP A 300 13.74 -10.72 9.29
N SER A 301 13.98 -9.93 8.23
CA SER A 301 15.04 -10.20 7.25
C SER A 301 16.45 -10.03 7.81
N GLU A 302 16.59 -9.34 8.94
CA GLU A 302 17.85 -9.14 9.64
C GLU A 302 18.16 -10.23 10.66
N ILE A 303 17.12 -10.90 11.21
CA ILE A 303 17.26 -11.88 12.29
C ILE A 303 17.24 -13.33 11.80
N VAL A 304 16.91 -13.57 10.53
CA VAL A 304 17.06 -14.93 9.93
C VAL A 304 18.53 -15.25 9.70
N ALA A 305 18.85 -16.54 9.58
CA ALA A 305 20.20 -17.01 9.36
C ALA A 305 20.35 -17.64 7.96
N PRO A 306 21.12 -17.01 7.07
CA PRO A 306 21.84 -15.73 7.22
C PRO A 306 20.90 -14.52 7.11
N PRO A 307 21.30 -13.32 7.60
CA PRO A 307 20.61 -12.07 7.30
C PRO A 307 20.53 -11.80 5.81
N LEU A 308 19.33 -11.41 5.32
CA LEU A 308 19.05 -11.32 3.90
C LEU A 308 19.49 -9.98 3.30
N THR A 309 20.12 -10.04 2.14
CA THR A 309 20.31 -8.91 1.23
C THR A 309 18.94 -8.47 0.71
N VAL A 310 18.62 -7.19 0.84
CA VAL A 310 17.30 -6.65 0.51
C VAL A 310 17.37 -5.39 -0.33
N VAL A 311 16.31 -5.13 -1.08
CA VAL A 311 16.04 -3.83 -1.69
C VAL A 311 15.04 -3.09 -0.81
N ALA A 312 15.52 -2.08 -0.09
CA ALA A 312 14.73 -1.28 0.84
C ALA A 312 14.07 -0.10 0.13
N GLN A 313 12.80 0.14 0.39
CA GLN A 313 12.07 1.30 -0.10
C GLN A 313 11.51 2.15 1.04
N PRO A 314 11.34 3.49 0.87
CA PRO A 314 10.90 4.39 1.93
C PRO A 314 9.37 4.38 2.10
N VAL A 315 8.77 3.21 2.33
CA VAL A 315 7.32 2.96 2.31
C VAL A 315 6.57 3.86 3.29
N TYR A 316 7.10 4.09 4.49
CA TYR A 316 6.47 4.96 5.48
C TYR A 316 6.36 6.40 4.96
N GLU A 317 7.43 6.94 4.36
CA GLU A 317 7.44 8.30 3.81
C GLU A 317 6.55 8.41 2.57
N MET A 318 6.50 7.37 1.73
CA MET A 318 5.55 7.30 0.61
C MET A 318 4.10 7.36 1.12
N GLY A 319 3.77 6.62 2.16
CA GLY A 319 2.44 6.67 2.80
C GLY A 319 2.12 8.06 3.36
N ARG A 320 3.08 8.70 4.03
CA ARG A 320 2.91 10.08 4.52
C ARG A 320 2.61 11.05 3.38
N GLU A 321 3.37 10.96 2.30
CA GLU A 321 3.20 11.84 1.15
C GLU A 321 1.86 11.63 0.44
N ALA A 322 1.40 10.38 0.32
CA ALA A 322 0.10 10.07 -0.25
C ALA A 322 -1.04 10.74 0.53
N ALA A 323 -1.03 10.62 1.86
CA ALA A 323 -2.03 11.27 2.71
C ALA A 323 -1.92 12.79 2.68
N ARG A 324 -0.70 13.35 2.73
CA ARG A 324 -0.47 14.79 2.68
C ARG A 324 -1.06 15.39 1.40
N ARG A 325 -0.81 14.78 0.25
CA ARG A 325 -1.30 15.24 -1.05
C ARG A 325 -2.80 15.10 -1.18
N LEU A 326 -3.38 13.97 -0.80
CA LEU A 326 -4.82 13.80 -0.81
C LEU A 326 -5.52 14.86 0.06
N ILE A 327 -4.99 15.14 1.26
CA ILE A 327 -5.55 16.14 2.16
C ILE A 327 -5.41 17.55 1.59
N ALA A 328 -4.31 17.88 0.92
CA ALA A 328 -4.13 19.14 0.22
C ALA A 328 -5.21 19.31 -0.87
N ASP A 329 -5.47 18.27 -1.68
CA ASP A 329 -6.54 18.30 -2.68
C ASP A 329 -7.92 18.53 -2.06
N ILE A 330 -8.25 17.78 -0.98
CA ILE A 330 -9.51 17.92 -0.25
C ILE A 330 -9.70 19.37 0.25
N ARG A 331 -8.60 20.04 0.61
CA ARG A 331 -8.62 21.43 1.09
C ARG A 331 -8.54 22.47 -0.03
N GLY A 332 -8.21 22.07 -1.26
CA GLY A 332 -7.93 22.98 -2.37
C GLY A 332 -6.57 23.68 -2.23
N GLU A 333 -5.62 23.05 -1.55
CA GLU A 333 -4.27 23.57 -1.32
C GLU A 333 -3.29 22.98 -2.35
N ALA A 334 -2.26 23.75 -2.72
CA ALA A 334 -1.21 23.25 -3.61
C ALA A 334 -0.25 22.32 -2.86
N ALA A 335 -0.06 21.10 -3.36
CA ALA A 335 0.82 20.11 -2.73
C ALA A 335 2.31 20.28 -3.07
N GLY A 336 2.66 21.14 -4.05
CA GLY A 336 4.03 21.26 -4.59
C GLY A 336 4.43 20.06 -5.47
N PRO A 337 5.68 20.00 -5.96
CA PRO A 337 6.15 18.89 -6.79
C PRO A 337 6.17 17.57 -6.02
N LEU A 338 5.88 16.46 -6.71
CA LEU A 338 6.00 15.12 -6.12
C LEU A 338 7.49 14.80 -5.86
N PRO A 339 7.88 14.43 -4.63
CA PRO A 339 9.24 13.94 -4.38
C PRO A 339 9.47 12.63 -5.12
N LEU A 340 10.68 12.46 -5.64
CA LEU A 340 11.12 11.19 -6.19
C LEU A 340 11.47 10.23 -5.04
N PHE A 341 10.80 9.09 -4.98
CA PHE A 341 11.14 8.01 -4.07
C PHE A 341 11.99 6.99 -4.81
N SER A 342 13.14 6.66 -4.24
CA SER A 342 14.04 5.62 -4.74
C SER A 342 14.30 4.57 -3.67
N ALA A 343 14.50 3.33 -4.11
CA ALA A 343 14.90 2.24 -3.24
C ALA A 343 16.44 2.14 -3.20
N GLU A 344 16.95 1.49 -2.16
CA GLU A 344 18.38 1.23 -1.95
C GLU A 344 18.66 -0.27 -1.77
N LEU A 345 19.81 -0.73 -2.23
CA LEU A 345 20.28 -2.10 -2.00
C LEU A 345 21.03 -2.17 -0.68
N VAL A 346 20.54 -2.98 0.23
CA VAL A 346 21.19 -3.26 1.53
C VAL A 346 21.82 -4.64 1.47
N MET A 347 23.13 -4.67 1.23
CA MET A 347 23.89 -5.94 1.19
C MET A 347 24.05 -6.53 2.58
N ARG A 348 23.73 -7.82 2.71
CA ARG A 348 23.93 -8.63 3.92
C ARG A 348 24.62 -9.96 3.56
N HIS A 349 24.25 -11.07 4.19
CA HIS A 349 25.00 -12.32 4.11
C HIS A 349 24.34 -13.42 3.26
N SER A 350 23.26 -13.11 2.53
CA SER A 350 22.51 -14.09 1.72
C SER A 350 22.99 -14.20 0.27
N VAL A 351 24.08 -13.51 -0.09
CA VAL A 351 24.69 -13.59 -1.43
C VAL A 351 26.15 -14.03 -1.31
N ALA A 352 26.55 -15.04 -2.08
CA ALA A 352 27.92 -15.54 -2.21
C ALA A 352 28.15 -16.03 -3.64
N ALA A 353 29.38 -16.38 -3.99
CA ALA A 353 29.66 -17.02 -5.28
C ALA A 353 28.90 -18.36 -5.38
N PRO A 354 28.39 -18.74 -6.59
CA PRO A 354 27.70 -20.01 -6.76
C PRO A 354 28.65 -21.18 -6.47
N ALA A 355 28.10 -22.27 -5.91
CA ALA A 355 28.84 -23.52 -5.78
C ALA A 355 29.29 -24.00 -7.18
N GLN A 356 30.54 -24.48 -7.27
CA GLN A 356 31.13 -25.03 -8.51
C GLN A 356 30.46 -26.34 -8.92
#